data_4d7d1fc6b2a03bbde5caae396116fb4f
#
_entry.id   4d7d1fc6b2a03bbde5caae396116fb4f
#
_cell.length_a   1.000
_cell.length_b   1.000
_cell.length_c   1.000
_cell.angle_alpha   90.00
_cell.angle_beta   90.00
_cell.angle_gamma   90.00
#
_symmetry.space_group_name_H-M   'P 1'
#
loop_
_entity.id
_entity.type
_entity.pdbx_description
1 polymer ?
#
loop_
_entity_poly.entity_id
_entity_poly.type
_entity_poly.pdbx_seq_one_letter_code
_entity_poly.pdbx_strand_id
1 'polypeptide(L)' 'MPDQRLIHYYENIRQQAEADRAHKHHFTSAPTIREYADRLRNEMIRRRLQHKPIDWPSSLTRNPGR' A
#
# COMPACT_ATOMS: atom_id res chain seq x y z
N MET A 1 -4.24 17.44 -5.71
CA MET A 1 -5.04 16.45 -4.97
C MET A 1 -5.17 16.87 -3.51
N PRO A 2 -6.39 16.96 -3.00
CA PRO A 2 -6.58 17.32 -1.58
C PRO A 2 -6.00 16.27 -0.65
N ASP A 3 -5.57 16.73 0.52
CA ASP A 3 -4.98 15.84 1.50
C ASP A 3 -5.92 14.70 1.89
N GLN A 4 -7.19 15.02 2.07
CA GLN A 4 -8.16 14.01 2.47
C GLN A 4 -8.30 12.91 1.43
N ARG A 5 -8.32 13.29 0.16
CA ARG A 5 -8.43 12.32 -0.91
C ARG A 5 -7.17 11.45 -0.99
N LEU A 6 -6.04 12.09 -0.81
CA LEU A 6 -4.77 11.37 -0.82
C LEU A 6 -4.74 10.32 0.29
N ILE A 7 -5.12 10.72 1.49
CA ILE A 7 -5.18 9.80 2.63
C ILE A 7 -6.18 8.69 2.36
N HIS A 8 -7.33 9.04 1.80
CA HIS A 8 -8.37 8.05 1.52
C HIS A 8 -7.88 6.98 0.55
N TYR A 9 -7.23 7.40 -0.53
CA TYR A 9 -6.72 6.44 -1.51
C TYR A 9 -5.66 5.54 -0.89
N TYR A 10 -4.77 6.13 -0.12
CA TYR A 10 -3.72 5.35 0.53
C TYR A 10 -4.32 4.32 1.49
N GLU A 11 -5.26 4.75 2.31
CA GLU A 11 -5.92 3.84 3.26
C GLU A 11 -6.68 2.74 2.54
N ASN A 12 -7.28 3.07 1.42
CA ASN A 12 -7.99 2.06 0.64
C ASN A 12 -7.04 0.94 0.21
N ILE A 13 -5.87 1.33 -0.29
CA ILE A 13 -4.88 0.33 -0.70
C ILE A 13 -4.38 -0.45 0.51
N ARG A 14 -4.17 0.24 1.62
CA ARG A 14 -3.72 -0.44 2.84
C ARG A 14 -4.73 -1.49 3.29
N GLN A 15 -6.01 -1.17 3.24
CA GLN A 15 -7.05 -2.10 3.61
C GLN A 15 -7.10 -3.27 2.65
N GLN A 16 -6.88 -3.02 1.37
CA GLN A 16 -6.83 -4.11 0.39
C GLN A 16 -5.69 -5.06 0.69
N ALA A 17 -4.55 -4.53 1.06
CA ALA A 17 -3.41 -5.36 1.41
C ALA A 17 -3.71 -6.22 2.63
N GLU A 18 -4.39 -5.65 3.62
CA GLU A 18 -4.80 -6.42 4.79
C GLU A 18 -5.76 -7.54 4.42
N ALA A 19 -6.71 -7.22 3.54
CA ALA A 19 -7.66 -8.23 3.10
C ALA A 19 -6.96 -9.34 2.34
N ASP A 20 -5.98 -8.99 1.53
CA ASP A 20 -5.20 -10.00 0.81
C ASP A 20 -4.53 -10.97 1.77
N ARG A 21 -3.94 -10.42 2.83
CA ARG A 21 -3.28 -11.25 3.82
C ARG A 21 -4.27 -12.15 4.57
N ALA A 22 -5.41 -11.57 4.95
CA ALA A 22 -6.39 -12.30 5.74
C ALA A 22 -7.08 -13.38 4.94
N HIS A 23 -7.32 -13.12 3.66
CA HIS A 23 -8.12 -14.02 2.83
C HIS A 23 -7.33 -14.64 1.69
N LYS A 24 -6.04 -14.44 1.67
CA LYS A 24 -5.15 -15.00 0.64
C LYS A 24 -5.54 -14.55 -0.75
N HIS A 25 -6.06 -13.36 -0.86
CA HIS A 25 -6.32 -12.75 -2.16
C HIS A 25 -5.03 -12.13 -2.69
N HIS A 26 -5.07 -11.68 -3.93
CA HIS A 26 -3.89 -11.13 -4.59
C HIS A 26 -4.21 -9.82 -5.28
N PHE A 27 -5.14 -9.05 -4.72
CA PHE A 27 -5.52 -7.76 -5.32
C PHE A 27 -4.35 -6.80 -5.39
N THR A 28 -3.50 -6.82 -4.37
CA THR A 28 -2.39 -5.87 -4.29
C THR A 28 -1.07 -6.48 -4.71
N SER A 29 -1.09 -7.64 -5.35
CA SER A 29 0.14 -8.27 -5.81
C SER A 29 0.67 -7.64 -7.08
N ALA A 30 -0.15 -6.91 -7.82
CA ALA A 30 0.27 -6.30 -9.06
C ALA A 30 1.30 -5.20 -8.78
N PRO A 31 2.41 -5.15 -9.55
CA PRO A 31 3.40 -4.10 -9.33
C PRO A 31 2.84 -2.70 -9.48
N THR A 32 1.84 -2.52 -10.35
CA THR A 32 1.22 -1.22 -10.56
C THR A 32 0.61 -0.68 -9.27
N ILE A 33 -0.03 -1.56 -8.51
CA ILE A 33 -0.68 -1.15 -7.26
C ILE A 33 0.38 -0.69 -6.26
N ARG A 34 1.49 -1.41 -6.18
CA ARG A 34 2.55 -1.06 -5.26
C ARG A 34 3.21 0.26 -5.64
N GLU A 35 3.42 0.46 -6.93
CA GLU A 35 3.99 1.72 -7.41
C GLU A 35 3.06 2.88 -7.10
N TYR A 36 1.78 2.68 -7.30
CA TYR A 36 0.80 3.71 -7.00
C TYR A 36 0.81 4.04 -5.51
N ALA A 37 0.85 3.02 -4.67
CA ALA A 37 0.89 3.23 -3.22
C ALA A 37 2.17 3.97 -2.82
N ASP A 38 3.29 3.64 -3.44
CA ASP A 38 4.54 4.34 -3.16
C ASP A 38 4.44 5.82 -3.50
N ARG A 39 3.81 6.13 -4.62
CA ARG A 39 3.63 7.53 -5.02
C ARG A 39 2.76 8.27 -4.01
N LEU A 40 1.68 7.63 -3.58
CA LEU A 40 0.82 8.23 -2.57
C LEU A 40 1.59 8.44 -1.27
N ARG A 41 2.36 7.46 -0.87
CA ARG A 41 3.13 7.56 0.37
C ARG A 41 4.15 8.69 0.28
N ASN A 42 4.85 8.76 -0.84
CA ASN A 42 5.85 9.82 -1.02
C ASN A 42 5.21 11.19 -0.97
N GLU A 43 4.03 11.32 -1.57
CA GLU A 43 3.33 12.60 -1.53
C GLU A 43 2.90 12.94 -0.12
N MET A 44 2.45 11.94 0.63
CA MET A 44 2.05 12.16 2.02
C MET A 44 3.26 12.58 2.87
N ILE A 45 4.40 12.00 2.62
CA ILE A 45 5.63 12.38 3.31
C ILE A 45 5.98 13.82 2.99
N ARG A 46 5.89 14.21 1.73
CA ARG A 46 6.17 15.59 1.31
C ARG A 46 5.26 16.57 2.02
N ARG A 47 4.00 16.20 2.22
CA ARG A 47 3.03 17.05 2.87
C ARG A 47 3.02 16.91 4.38
N ARG A 48 3.89 16.03 4.90
CA ARG A 48 3.98 15.77 6.33
C ARG A 48 2.67 15.25 6.91
N LEU A 49 1.99 14.43 6.13
CA LEU A 49 0.76 13.79 6.59
C LEU A 49 1.12 12.48 7.28
N GLN A 50 0.39 12.19 8.34
CA GLN A 50 0.59 10.94 9.05
C GLN A 50 -0.04 9.80 8.25
N HIS A 51 0.64 8.67 8.25
CA HIS A 51 0.14 7.49 7.56
C HIS A 51 0.73 6.25 8.22
N LYS A 52 0.04 5.14 8.03
CA LYS A 52 0.52 3.86 8.53
C LYS A 52 1.15 3.09 7.39
N PRO A 53 2.20 2.31 7.67
CA PRO A 53 2.81 1.50 6.61
C PRO A 53 1.83 0.45 6.11
N ILE A 54 1.96 0.13 4.82
CA ILE A 54 1.18 -0.94 4.24
C ILE A 54 1.93 -2.25 4.45
N ASP A 55 1.19 -3.23 4.97
CA ASP A 55 1.76 -4.54 5.25
C ASP A 55 1.42 -5.47 4.09
N TRP A 56 2.29 -5.48 3.09
CA TRP A 56 2.06 -6.27 1.89
C TRP A 56 2.08 -7.75 2.19
N PRO A 57 1.30 -8.55 1.47
CA PRO A 57 1.33 -10.01 1.67
C PRO A 57 2.72 -10.56 1.42
N SER A 58 3.31 -11.12 2.44
CA SER A 58 4.69 -11.55 2.36
C SER A 58 4.85 -12.80 1.51
N SER A 59 3.80 -13.56 1.32
CA SER A 59 3.91 -14.77 0.51
C SER A 59 4.29 -14.45 -0.92
N LEU A 60 4.18 -13.22 -1.32
CA LEU A 60 4.49 -12.82 -2.68
C LEU A 60 5.90 -12.34 -2.84
N THR A 61 6.61 -12.18 -1.74
CA THR A 61 7.93 -11.66 -1.87
C THR A 61 8.88 -12.73 -1.65
N ARG A 62 9.01 -13.47 -1.76
CA ARG A 62 9.94 -14.20 -1.58
C ARG A 62 11.12 -13.82 -1.34
N ASN A 63 11.71 -13.91 -0.73
CA ASN A 63 12.76 -13.38 -0.41
C ASN A 63 13.85 -13.89 -0.71
N PRO A 64 14.31 -13.70 -1.11
CA PRO A 64 15.30 -14.21 -1.47
C PRO A 64 16.40 -14.08 -0.89
N GLY A 65 16.56 -14.09 -0.63
CA GLY A 65 17.49 -13.97 -0.21
C GLY A 65 18.17 -14.59 0.13
N ARG A 66 17.83 -14.76 0.10
CA ARG A 66 18.07 -15.26 0.24
C ARG A 66 18.38 -15.52 -0.01
#